data_e32acf91c30768ef22e0ae0fcd7dc16e
#
_entry.id   e32acf91c30768ef22e0ae0fcd7dc16e
#
_cell.length_a   1.000
_cell.length_b   1.000
_cell.length_c   1.000
_cell.angle_alpha   90.00
_cell.angle_beta   90.00
_cell.angle_gamma   90.00
#
_symmetry.space_group_name_H-M   'P 1'
#
loop_
_entity.id
_entity.type
_entity.pdbx_description
1 polymer ?
#
loop_
_entity_poly.entity_id
_entity_poly.type
_entity_poly.pdbx_seq_one_letter_code
_entity_poly.pdbx_strand_id
1 'polypeptide(L)'
;MRPRKLRGTRINWLLRESQNPQQVAELAQHTVQTLIRVYADPHPQIAMVEITRFHQQTDPSLSPPAPGRCVSATPEPVGTMPKNGPRPDCINAAGCLFCTQHRDIESEDHVWSLGSLRHLKSLELARYRPSSSGKHLTTEHPALLVIDRLTAKLRFFEESSEVRRLWVEEARARISEGDYHPAWDGFIRLAELRQRSA
;
A
#
# COMPACT_ATOMS: atom_id res chain seq x y z
N MET A 1 8.63 23.29 40.00
CA MET A 1 7.74 22.99 38.89
C MET A 1 6.29 23.19 39.34
N ARG A 2 5.42 23.87 38.55
CA ARG A 2 4.03 24.15 39.00
C ARG A 2 3.17 22.86 38.90
N PRO A 3 2.35 22.50 39.93
CA PRO A 3 1.57 21.25 39.97
C PRO A 3 0.68 21.06 38.74
N ARG A 4 0.17 22.14 38.17
CA ARG A 4 -0.67 22.11 36.95
C ARG A 4 0.08 21.55 35.72
N LYS A 5 1.36 21.86 35.59
CA LYS A 5 2.19 21.34 34.48
C LYS A 5 2.43 19.84 34.60
N LEU A 6 2.69 19.34 35.82
CA LEU A 6 2.86 17.91 36.08
C LEU A 6 1.58 17.12 35.76
N ARG A 7 0.42 17.66 36.16
CA ARG A 7 -0.88 17.02 35.87
C ARG A 7 -1.13 16.96 34.35
N GLY A 8 -0.89 18.07 33.64
CA GLY A 8 -1.05 18.11 32.18
C GLY A 8 -0.14 17.11 31.47
N THR A 9 1.14 17.05 31.86
CA THR A 9 2.09 16.07 31.30
C THR A 9 1.61 14.62 31.51
N ARG A 10 1.12 14.30 32.72
CA ARG A 10 0.62 12.96 33.04
C ARG A 10 -0.63 12.59 32.24
N ILE A 11 -1.58 13.52 32.12
CA ILE A 11 -2.83 13.31 31.35
C ILE A 11 -2.49 13.12 29.85
N ASN A 12 -1.63 13.95 29.29
CA ASN A 12 -1.23 13.82 27.90
C ASN A 12 -0.46 12.50 27.63
N TRP A 13 0.35 12.06 28.57
CA TRP A 13 1.01 10.76 28.48
C TRP A 13 -0.02 9.61 28.48
N LEU A 14 -0.97 9.63 29.42
CA LEU A 14 -2.04 8.63 29.49
C LEU A 14 -2.91 8.61 28.21
N LEU A 15 -3.23 9.77 27.64
CA LEU A 15 -3.99 9.86 26.39
C LEU A 15 -3.26 9.19 25.22
N ARG A 16 -1.94 9.34 25.17
CA ARG A 16 -1.10 8.73 24.12
C ARG A 16 -1.00 7.22 24.25
N GLU A 17 -0.84 6.73 25.48
CA GLU A 17 -0.70 5.30 25.75
C GLU A 17 -2.03 4.55 25.59
N SER A 18 -3.12 5.07 26.18
CA SER A 18 -4.41 4.38 26.20
C SER A 18 -5.22 4.57 24.93
N GLN A 19 -4.99 5.68 24.19
CA GLN A 19 -5.82 6.13 23.06
C GLN A 19 -7.33 6.16 23.36
N ASN A 20 -7.69 6.13 24.65
CA ASN A 20 -9.08 6.11 25.13
C ASN A 20 -9.36 7.32 26.04
N PRO A 21 -9.93 8.42 25.48
CA PRO A 21 -10.21 9.63 26.24
C PRO A 21 -11.18 9.41 27.41
N GLN A 22 -12.08 8.44 27.33
CA GLN A 22 -13.05 8.15 28.40
C GLN A 22 -12.36 7.59 29.64
N GLN A 23 -11.51 6.57 29.47
CA GLN A 23 -10.73 6.00 30.58
C GLN A 23 -9.81 7.03 31.23
N VAL A 24 -9.16 7.86 30.42
CA VAL A 24 -8.28 8.91 30.95
C VAL A 24 -9.06 9.99 31.69
N ALA A 25 -10.26 10.33 31.23
CA ALA A 25 -11.14 11.29 31.90
C ALA A 25 -11.57 10.76 33.29
N GLU A 26 -11.96 9.50 33.38
CA GLU A 26 -12.29 8.83 34.65
C GLU A 26 -11.11 8.82 35.62
N LEU A 27 -9.92 8.39 35.16
CA LEU A 27 -8.69 8.39 35.96
C LEU A 27 -8.28 9.79 36.43
N ALA A 28 -8.51 10.80 35.59
CA ALA A 28 -8.18 12.19 35.90
C ALA A 28 -9.30 12.91 36.70
N GLN A 29 -10.42 12.24 36.94
CA GLN A 29 -11.65 12.82 37.60
C GLN A 29 -12.15 14.04 36.85
N HIS A 30 -12.18 13.98 35.52
CA HIS A 30 -12.70 15.03 34.64
C HIS A 30 -13.77 14.48 33.70
N THR A 31 -14.57 15.38 33.13
CA THR A 31 -15.38 15.02 31.95
C THR A 31 -14.46 14.91 30.72
N VAL A 32 -14.82 14.06 29.76
CA VAL A 32 -14.10 13.93 28.48
C VAL A 32 -13.97 15.31 27.81
N GLN A 33 -14.99 16.12 27.87
CA GLN A 33 -14.99 17.45 27.29
C GLN A 33 -13.97 18.40 27.96
N THR A 34 -13.85 18.34 29.30
CA THR A 34 -12.85 19.10 30.05
C THR A 34 -11.44 18.59 29.74
N LEU A 35 -11.28 17.28 29.63
CA LEU A 35 -10.01 16.67 29.30
C LEU A 35 -9.50 17.12 27.92
N ILE A 36 -10.34 17.07 26.90
CA ILE A 36 -9.99 17.47 25.53
C ILE A 36 -9.72 18.98 25.45
N ARG A 37 -10.57 19.81 26.06
CA ARG A 37 -10.48 21.26 25.93
C ARG A 37 -9.33 21.89 26.73
N VAL A 38 -8.98 21.32 27.89
CA VAL A 38 -8.06 21.95 28.84
C VAL A 38 -6.70 21.26 28.90
N TYR A 39 -6.66 19.96 28.69
CA TYR A 39 -5.47 19.14 28.89
C TYR A 39 -4.93 18.49 27.62
N ALA A 40 -5.78 18.17 26.65
CA ALA A 40 -5.30 17.59 25.40
C ALA A 40 -4.44 18.63 24.65
N ASP A 41 -3.13 18.40 24.68
CA ASP A 41 -2.16 19.22 23.97
C ASP A 41 -1.76 18.45 22.72
N PRO A 42 -2.19 18.87 21.52
CA PRO A 42 -1.88 18.17 20.30
C PRO A 42 -0.36 18.17 20.10
N HIS A 43 0.20 16.95 20.07
CA HIS A 43 1.63 16.82 19.80
C HIS A 43 1.86 17.10 18.31
N PRO A 44 2.73 18.07 17.94
CA PRO A 44 2.92 18.47 16.54
C PRO A 44 3.24 17.30 15.62
N GLN A 45 4.04 16.32 16.09
CA GLN A 45 4.39 15.14 15.30
C GLN A 45 3.17 14.22 15.04
N ILE A 46 2.28 14.06 16.03
CA ILE A 46 1.05 13.26 15.84
C ILE A 46 0.13 13.97 14.85
N ALA A 47 -0.07 15.27 15.01
CA ALA A 47 -0.84 16.08 14.08
C ALA A 47 -0.27 16.00 12.65
N MET A 48 1.05 16.10 12.49
CA MET A 48 1.68 15.92 11.18
C MET A 48 1.44 14.53 10.57
N VAL A 49 1.52 13.47 11.38
CA VAL A 49 1.24 12.11 10.89
C VAL A 49 -0.22 11.95 10.47
N GLU A 50 -1.16 12.48 11.26
CA GLU A 50 -2.59 12.43 10.93
C GLU A 50 -2.92 13.26 9.69
N ILE A 51 -2.38 14.45 9.56
CA ILE A 51 -2.51 15.30 8.37
C ILE A 51 -1.91 14.60 7.14
N THR A 52 -0.74 14.00 7.29
CA THR A 52 -0.11 13.25 6.19
C THR A 52 -0.97 12.05 5.76
N ARG A 53 -1.51 11.29 6.71
CA ARG A 53 -2.44 10.18 6.43
C ARG A 53 -3.72 10.67 5.73
N PHE A 54 -4.29 11.78 6.22
CA PHE A 54 -5.47 12.38 5.58
C PHE A 54 -5.18 12.77 4.13
N HIS A 55 -4.07 13.45 3.87
CA HIS A 55 -3.67 13.81 2.51
C HIS A 55 -3.39 12.59 1.64
N GLN A 56 -2.76 11.55 2.17
CA GLN A 56 -2.56 10.30 1.44
C GLN A 56 -3.87 9.60 1.06
N GLN A 57 -4.92 9.73 1.88
CA GLN A 57 -6.23 9.15 1.61
C GLN A 57 -7.09 10.00 0.67
N THR A 58 -6.91 11.31 0.69
CA THR A 58 -7.77 12.26 -0.02
C THR A 58 -7.16 12.80 -1.31
N ASP A 59 -5.84 12.72 -1.48
CA ASP A 59 -5.13 13.19 -2.67
C ASP A 59 -4.83 12.01 -3.62
N PRO A 60 -5.54 11.90 -4.75
CA PRO A 60 -5.30 10.84 -5.73
C PRO A 60 -3.87 10.82 -6.29
N SER A 61 -3.18 11.97 -6.28
CA SER A 61 -1.79 12.06 -6.74
C SER A 61 -0.81 11.36 -5.79
N LEU A 62 -1.19 11.21 -4.51
CA LEU A 62 -0.36 10.53 -3.50
C LEU A 62 -0.69 9.05 -3.35
N SER A 63 -1.88 8.62 -3.79
CA SER A 63 -2.38 7.24 -3.70
C SER A 63 -2.66 6.68 -5.11
N PRO A 64 -1.63 6.24 -5.83
CA PRO A 64 -1.83 5.66 -7.16
C PRO A 64 -2.55 4.31 -7.08
N PRO A 65 -3.18 3.85 -8.18
CA PRO A 65 -3.80 2.53 -8.27
C PRO A 65 -2.83 1.37 -8.01
N ALA A 66 -1.54 1.52 -8.37
CA ALA A 66 -0.50 0.53 -8.06
C ALA A 66 0.10 0.74 -6.66
N PRO A 67 0.73 -0.30 -6.07
CA PRO A 67 1.52 -0.11 -4.86
C PRO A 67 2.59 0.96 -5.07
N GLY A 68 2.71 1.91 -4.13
CA GLY A 68 3.73 2.97 -4.21
C GLY A 68 3.15 4.36 -4.04
N ARG A 69 3.89 5.36 -4.53
CA ARG A 69 3.51 6.78 -4.53
C ARG A 69 3.46 7.33 -5.95
N CYS A 70 2.61 8.29 -6.17
CA CYS A 70 2.64 9.13 -7.37
C CYS A 70 3.16 10.52 -7.02
N VAL A 71 4.05 11.08 -7.84
CA VAL A 71 4.56 12.44 -7.65
C VAL A 71 3.80 13.49 -8.47
N SER A 72 2.97 13.02 -9.43
CA SER A 72 2.13 13.89 -10.25
C SER A 72 0.93 13.11 -10.77
N ALA A 73 -0.23 13.71 -10.82
CA ALA A 73 -1.43 13.10 -11.39
C ALA A 73 -1.40 13.01 -12.93
N THR A 74 -0.31 13.43 -13.57
CA THR A 74 -0.16 13.38 -15.03
C THR A 74 0.48 12.07 -15.48
N PRO A 75 -0.22 11.19 -16.20
CA PRO A 75 0.32 9.93 -16.64
C PRO A 75 1.36 10.13 -17.74
N GLU A 76 2.57 9.60 -17.54
CA GLU A 76 3.67 9.71 -18.47
C GLU A 76 4.40 8.37 -18.59
N PRO A 77 4.47 7.76 -19.77
CA PRO A 77 5.11 6.46 -19.96
C PRO A 77 6.64 6.54 -19.81
N VAL A 78 7.25 5.50 -19.25
CA VAL A 78 8.72 5.35 -19.27
C VAL A 78 9.22 5.18 -20.70
N GLY A 79 10.36 5.81 -21.04
CA GLY A 79 10.92 5.83 -22.40
C GLY A 79 11.26 4.45 -23.00
N THR A 80 11.46 3.44 -22.14
CA THR A 80 11.77 2.05 -22.54
C THR A 80 10.54 1.14 -22.51
N MET A 81 9.34 1.70 -22.63
CA MET A 81 8.12 0.90 -22.54
C MET A 81 7.98 -0.07 -23.72
N PRO A 82 7.69 -1.37 -23.46
CA PRO A 82 7.38 -2.32 -24.53
C PRO A 82 6.17 -1.87 -25.34
N LYS A 83 6.16 -2.16 -26.65
CA LYS A 83 5.04 -1.76 -27.56
C LYS A 83 3.66 -2.23 -27.07
N ASN A 84 3.61 -3.39 -26.40
CA ASN A 84 2.40 -4.01 -25.86
C ASN A 84 2.24 -3.79 -24.34
N GLY A 85 3.06 -2.92 -23.75
CA GLY A 85 2.98 -2.62 -22.32
C GLY A 85 1.72 -1.83 -21.95
N PRO A 86 1.20 -2.03 -20.73
CA PRO A 86 0.04 -1.27 -20.25
C PRO A 86 0.40 0.21 -20.12
N ARG A 87 -0.35 1.06 -20.82
CA ARG A 87 -0.11 2.51 -20.80
C ARG A 87 -0.55 3.11 -19.47
N PRO A 88 0.21 4.08 -18.92
CA PRO A 88 -0.22 4.85 -17.76
C PRO A 88 -1.51 5.62 -18.06
N ASP A 89 -2.51 5.47 -17.19
CA ASP A 89 -3.83 6.12 -17.30
C ASP A 89 -4.35 6.65 -15.97
N CYS A 90 -3.59 6.50 -14.89
CA CYS A 90 -3.95 6.83 -13.50
C CYS A 90 -5.18 6.08 -12.96
N ILE A 91 -5.64 5.04 -13.65
CA ILE A 91 -6.80 4.21 -13.27
C ILE A 91 -6.35 2.77 -13.02
N ASN A 92 -5.51 2.24 -13.91
CA ASN A 92 -5.07 0.86 -13.86
C ASN A 92 -3.72 0.70 -13.15
N ALA A 93 -3.66 -0.21 -12.16
CA ALA A 93 -2.42 -0.51 -11.44
C ALA A 93 -1.28 -0.93 -12.38
N ALA A 94 -1.59 -1.72 -13.41
CA ALA A 94 -0.61 -2.16 -14.39
C ALA A 94 0.07 -0.98 -15.11
N GLY A 95 -0.70 0.05 -15.51
CA GLY A 95 -0.16 1.24 -16.16
C GLY A 95 0.75 2.07 -15.26
N CYS A 96 0.41 2.18 -13.96
CA CYS A 96 1.24 2.92 -13.00
C CYS A 96 2.66 2.36 -12.89
N LEU A 97 2.86 1.05 -13.01
CA LEU A 97 4.19 0.43 -12.94
C LEU A 97 5.12 0.82 -14.11
N PHE A 98 4.55 1.36 -15.19
CA PHE A 98 5.26 1.87 -16.36
C PHE A 98 5.19 3.39 -16.47
N CYS A 99 4.85 4.09 -15.39
CA CYS A 99 4.77 5.54 -15.33
C CYS A 99 6.05 6.15 -14.74
N THR A 100 6.54 7.25 -15.35
CA THR A 100 7.69 8.01 -14.85
C THR A 100 7.42 8.68 -13.50
N GLN A 101 6.14 8.90 -13.18
CA GLN A 101 5.71 9.55 -11.93
C GLN A 101 5.55 8.59 -10.76
N HIS A 102 5.60 7.27 -11.01
CA HIS A 102 5.46 6.26 -9.98
C HIS A 102 6.78 6.08 -9.19
N ARG A 103 6.67 5.96 -7.87
CA ARG A 103 7.79 5.75 -6.93
C ARG A 103 7.48 4.60 -6.00
N ASP A 104 8.48 3.76 -5.77
CA ASP A 104 8.40 2.74 -4.74
C ASP A 104 8.54 3.38 -3.34
N ILE A 105 7.95 2.74 -2.34
CA ILE A 105 8.03 3.13 -0.93
C ILE A 105 8.92 2.11 -0.22
N GLU A 106 9.81 2.60 0.63
CA GLU A 106 10.68 1.76 1.44
C GLU A 106 9.93 1.30 2.70
N SER A 107 9.10 0.25 2.57
CA SER A 107 8.39 -0.36 3.68
C SER A 107 8.06 -1.83 3.39
N GLU A 108 7.95 -2.62 4.46
CA GLU A 108 7.50 -4.01 4.40
C GLU A 108 6.10 -4.13 3.77
N ASP A 109 5.19 -3.24 4.18
CA ASP A 109 3.82 -3.18 3.64
C ASP A 109 3.79 -2.98 2.12
N HIS A 110 4.65 -2.11 1.60
CA HIS A 110 4.79 -1.90 0.16
C HIS A 110 5.29 -3.16 -0.56
N VAL A 111 6.28 -3.84 0.00
CA VAL A 111 6.82 -5.09 -0.56
C VAL A 111 5.76 -6.20 -0.56
N TRP A 112 4.97 -6.32 0.51
CA TRP A 112 3.85 -7.24 0.58
C TRP A 112 2.77 -6.91 -0.45
N SER A 113 2.45 -5.63 -0.63
CA SER A 113 1.52 -5.16 -1.66
C SER A 113 2.01 -5.47 -3.09
N LEU A 114 3.32 -5.27 -3.39
CA LEU A 114 3.92 -5.64 -4.68
C LEU A 114 3.82 -7.16 -4.93
N GLY A 115 4.12 -7.97 -3.91
CA GLY A 115 4.03 -9.44 -3.99
C GLY A 115 2.61 -9.90 -4.25
N SER A 116 1.62 -9.33 -3.53
CA SER A 116 0.20 -9.65 -3.69
C SER A 116 -0.34 -9.26 -5.07
N LEU A 117 0.04 -8.09 -5.60
CA LEU A 117 -0.31 -7.69 -6.96
C LEU A 117 0.32 -8.63 -8.01
N ARG A 118 1.58 -9.05 -7.80
CA ARG A 118 2.23 -10.01 -8.68
C ARG A 118 1.50 -11.35 -8.70
N HIS A 119 1.05 -11.83 -7.53
CA HIS A 119 0.26 -13.05 -7.41
C HIS A 119 -1.07 -12.91 -8.18
N LEU A 120 -1.80 -11.82 -8.00
CA LEU A 120 -3.02 -11.53 -8.77
C LEU A 120 -2.78 -11.60 -10.29
N LYS A 121 -1.69 -10.98 -10.78
CA LYS A 121 -1.35 -11.01 -12.21
C LYS A 121 -0.97 -12.40 -12.70
N SER A 122 -0.38 -13.24 -11.84
CA SER A 122 -0.11 -14.65 -12.16
C SER A 122 -1.41 -15.45 -12.31
N LEU A 123 -2.42 -15.20 -11.48
CA LEU A 123 -3.74 -15.82 -11.61
C LEU A 123 -4.46 -15.37 -12.90
N GLU A 124 -4.37 -14.09 -13.25
CA GLU A 124 -4.91 -13.57 -14.51
C GLU A 124 -4.26 -14.26 -15.73
N LEU A 125 -2.92 -14.39 -15.71
CA LEU A 125 -2.18 -15.07 -16.78
C LEU A 125 -2.53 -16.53 -16.89
N ALA A 126 -2.64 -17.26 -15.78
CA ALA A 126 -2.99 -18.68 -15.76
C ALA A 126 -4.37 -18.96 -16.40
N ARG A 127 -5.25 -17.97 -16.43
CA ARG A 127 -6.59 -18.06 -17.06
C ARG A 127 -6.60 -17.70 -18.53
N TYR A 128 -5.53 -17.09 -19.01
CA TYR A 128 -5.47 -16.69 -20.41
C TYR A 128 -5.40 -17.90 -21.33
N ARG A 129 -6.41 -18.06 -22.15
CA ARG A 129 -6.44 -19.03 -23.23
C ARG A 129 -6.37 -18.27 -24.55
N PRO A 130 -5.27 -18.37 -25.31
CA PRO A 130 -5.20 -17.73 -26.61
C PRO A 130 -6.31 -18.24 -27.51
N SER A 131 -7.00 -17.34 -28.19
CA SER A 131 -8.01 -17.72 -29.16
C SER A 131 -7.35 -18.51 -30.31
N SER A 132 -7.85 -19.70 -30.60
CA SER A 132 -7.35 -20.59 -31.64
C SER A 132 -7.63 -20.10 -33.08
N SER A 133 -8.35 -19.01 -33.27
CA SER A 133 -8.65 -18.44 -34.57
C SER A 133 -7.55 -17.51 -35.05
N GLY A 134 -6.60 -18.09 -35.67
CA GLY A 134 -5.63 -17.68 -36.66
C GLY A 134 -5.23 -16.22 -36.86
N LYS A 135 -3.94 -16.01 -37.01
CA LYS A 135 -3.20 -14.88 -37.61
C LYS A 135 -2.61 -13.78 -36.72
N HIS A 136 -2.78 -13.79 -35.44
CA HIS A 136 -1.91 -12.99 -34.54
C HIS A 136 -1.10 -13.89 -33.62
N LEU A 137 -0.12 -14.55 -34.22
CA LEU A 137 1.00 -15.21 -33.52
C LEU A 137 1.76 -14.14 -32.72
N THR A 138 1.97 -14.43 -31.44
CA THR A 138 3.00 -13.82 -30.58
C THR A 138 2.77 -12.41 -30.02
N THR A 139 1.57 -12.03 -29.66
CA THR A 139 1.46 -10.93 -28.72
C THR A 139 1.48 -11.49 -27.32
N GLU A 140 2.60 -11.36 -26.63
CA GLU A 140 2.73 -11.73 -25.21
C GLU A 140 1.59 -11.09 -24.41
N HIS A 141 0.99 -11.86 -23.51
CA HIS A 141 -0.10 -11.35 -22.69
C HIS A 141 0.41 -10.17 -21.82
N PRO A 142 -0.29 -9.02 -21.77
CA PRO A 142 0.19 -7.85 -21.02
C PRO A 142 0.53 -8.15 -19.55
N ALA A 143 -0.11 -9.15 -18.93
CA ALA A 143 0.19 -9.57 -17.57
C ALA A 143 1.63 -10.09 -17.41
N LEU A 144 2.25 -10.68 -18.44
CA LEU A 144 3.64 -11.11 -18.38
C LEU A 144 4.59 -9.92 -18.10
N LEU A 145 4.42 -8.84 -18.87
CA LEU A 145 5.22 -7.62 -18.69
C LEU A 145 5.06 -7.03 -17.30
N VAL A 146 3.85 -7.10 -16.75
CA VAL A 146 3.55 -6.63 -15.38
C VAL A 146 4.22 -7.53 -14.35
N ILE A 147 4.15 -8.85 -14.52
CA ILE A 147 4.79 -9.83 -13.63
C ILE A 147 6.31 -9.63 -13.64
N ASP A 148 6.92 -9.46 -14.82
CA ASP A 148 8.35 -9.23 -14.96
C ASP A 148 8.76 -7.92 -14.28
N ARG A 149 7.99 -6.85 -14.46
CA ARG A 149 8.24 -5.56 -13.81
C ARG A 149 8.16 -5.66 -12.28
N LEU A 150 7.14 -6.33 -11.76
CA LEU A 150 6.97 -6.56 -10.31
C LEU A 150 8.08 -7.48 -9.77
N THR A 151 8.47 -8.49 -10.52
CA THR A 151 9.57 -9.39 -10.15
C THR A 151 10.90 -8.62 -10.08
N ALA A 152 11.17 -7.75 -11.05
CA ALA A 152 12.35 -6.89 -11.03
C ALA A 152 12.38 -5.95 -9.82
N LYS A 153 11.23 -5.36 -9.45
CA LYS A 153 11.12 -4.52 -8.26
C LYS A 153 11.37 -5.31 -6.97
N LEU A 154 10.76 -6.48 -6.81
CA LEU A 154 10.97 -7.35 -5.64
C LEU A 154 12.44 -7.79 -5.54
N ARG A 155 13.07 -8.14 -6.67
CA ARG A 155 14.50 -8.46 -6.71
C ARG A 155 15.37 -7.28 -6.28
N PHE A 156 15.04 -6.06 -6.72
CA PHE A 156 15.75 -4.86 -6.28
C PHE A 156 15.69 -4.68 -4.76
N PHE A 157 14.53 -4.90 -4.12
CA PHE A 157 14.42 -4.89 -2.66
C PHE A 157 15.27 -6.01 -2.03
N GLU A 158 15.17 -7.21 -2.55
CA GLU A 158 15.90 -8.40 -2.05
C GLU A 158 17.43 -8.22 -2.10
N GLU A 159 17.95 -7.61 -3.14
CA GLU A 159 19.39 -7.41 -3.35
C GLU A 159 19.94 -6.14 -2.69
N SER A 160 19.08 -5.20 -2.27
CA SER A 160 19.52 -3.87 -1.83
C SER A 160 19.98 -3.82 -0.36
N SER A 161 19.45 -4.64 0.53
CA SER A 161 19.89 -4.77 1.93
C SER A 161 19.33 -6.02 2.60
N GLU A 162 19.95 -6.44 3.70
CA GLU A 162 19.49 -7.60 4.47
C GLU A 162 18.09 -7.40 5.05
N VAL A 163 17.79 -6.22 5.56
CA VAL A 163 16.45 -5.89 6.09
C VAL A 163 15.38 -5.99 5.00
N ARG A 164 15.66 -5.44 3.82
CA ARG A 164 14.70 -5.48 2.71
C ARG A 164 14.54 -6.89 2.14
N ARG A 165 15.59 -7.71 2.18
CA ARG A 165 15.51 -9.14 1.85
C ARG A 165 14.53 -9.86 2.77
N LEU A 166 14.59 -9.62 4.08
CA LEU A 166 13.64 -10.18 5.05
C LEU A 166 12.19 -9.76 4.74
N TRP A 167 11.95 -8.54 4.32
CA TRP A 167 10.61 -8.11 3.88
C TRP A 167 10.09 -8.90 2.68
N VAL A 168 10.97 -9.21 1.72
CA VAL A 168 10.59 -10.00 0.54
C VAL A 168 10.32 -11.46 0.93
N GLU A 169 11.13 -12.04 1.80
CA GLU A 169 10.94 -13.39 2.34
C GLU A 169 9.62 -13.48 3.11
N GLU A 170 9.33 -12.53 3.99
CA GLU A 170 8.08 -12.45 4.74
C GLU A 170 6.86 -12.29 3.82
N ALA A 171 6.93 -11.40 2.83
CA ALA A 171 5.86 -11.23 1.86
C ALA A 171 5.59 -12.51 1.07
N ARG A 172 6.62 -13.27 0.71
CA ARG A 172 6.47 -14.58 0.03
C ARG A 172 5.82 -15.61 0.95
N ALA A 173 6.21 -15.65 2.23
CA ALA A 173 5.64 -16.56 3.22
C ALA A 173 4.14 -16.28 3.40
N ARG A 174 3.75 -15.03 3.66
CA ARG A 174 2.34 -14.61 3.76
C ARG A 174 1.53 -15.01 2.54
N ILE A 175 2.02 -14.72 1.34
CA ILE A 175 1.31 -15.06 0.11
C ILE A 175 1.16 -16.59 -0.04
N SER A 176 2.16 -17.39 0.34
CA SER A 176 2.07 -18.85 0.31
C SER A 176 1.05 -19.42 1.29
N GLU A 177 0.79 -18.71 2.40
CA GLU A 177 -0.23 -19.02 3.40
C GLU A 177 -1.63 -18.50 3.04
N GLY A 178 -1.75 -17.76 1.93
CA GLY A 178 -3.01 -17.15 1.50
C GLY A 178 -3.34 -15.84 2.24
N ASP A 179 -2.34 -15.24 2.89
CA ASP A 179 -2.43 -13.92 3.52
C ASP A 179 -1.99 -12.85 2.51
N TYR A 180 -2.98 -12.21 1.89
CA TYR A 180 -2.78 -11.22 0.85
C TYR A 180 -2.95 -9.81 1.39
N HIS A 181 -2.19 -8.87 0.84
CA HIS A 181 -2.33 -7.46 1.20
C HIS A 181 -3.78 -6.97 0.99
N PRO A 182 -4.37 -6.22 1.96
CA PRO A 182 -5.79 -5.82 1.94
C PRO A 182 -6.24 -5.12 0.66
N ALA A 183 -5.36 -4.37 0.00
CA ALA A 183 -5.67 -3.72 -1.28
C ALA A 183 -5.94 -4.73 -2.42
N TRP A 184 -5.45 -5.96 -2.33
CA TRP A 184 -5.52 -6.97 -3.39
C TRP A 184 -6.29 -8.22 -3.00
N ASP A 185 -6.49 -8.49 -1.71
CA ASP A 185 -7.11 -9.71 -1.19
C ASP A 185 -8.46 -9.99 -1.85
N GLY A 186 -9.35 -9.02 -1.93
CA GLY A 186 -10.67 -9.18 -2.56
C GLY A 186 -10.59 -9.56 -4.04
N PHE A 187 -9.65 -8.97 -4.79
CA PHE A 187 -9.45 -9.28 -6.21
C PHE A 187 -8.85 -10.68 -6.40
N ILE A 188 -7.89 -11.07 -5.54
CA ILE A 188 -7.26 -12.39 -5.57
C ILE A 188 -8.30 -13.45 -5.28
N ARG A 189 -9.07 -13.33 -4.21
CA ARG A 189 -10.14 -14.28 -3.86
C ARG A 189 -11.17 -14.41 -4.96
N LEU A 190 -11.56 -13.31 -5.58
CA LEU A 190 -12.47 -13.34 -6.74
C LEU A 190 -11.84 -14.09 -7.93
N ALA A 191 -10.55 -13.90 -8.18
CA ALA A 191 -9.84 -14.62 -9.24
C ALA A 191 -9.76 -16.13 -8.94
N GLU A 192 -9.47 -16.52 -7.70
CA GLU A 192 -9.40 -17.92 -7.26
C GLU A 192 -10.77 -18.63 -7.36
N LEU A 193 -11.85 -17.96 -6.91
CA LEU A 193 -13.22 -18.50 -7.03
C LEU A 193 -13.58 -18.82 -8.47
N ARG A 194 -13.24 -17.92 -9.38
CA ARG A 194 -13.50 -18.14 -10.81
C ARG A 194 -12.63 -19.23 -11.44
N GLN A 195 -11.49 -19.59 -10.83
CA GLN A 195 -10.69 -20.75 -11.27
C GLN A 195 -11.33 -22.09 -10.89
N ARG A 196 -12.01 -22.14 -9.73
CA ARG A 196 -12.68 -23.36 -9.25
C ARG A 196 -13.98 -23.67 -10.02
N SER A 197 -14.52 -22.67 -10.71
CA SER A 197 -15.79 -22.77 -11.45
C SER A 197 -15.60 -23.03 -12.95
N ALA A 198 -14.37 -23.13 -13.44
CA ALA A 198 -14.00 -23.35 -14.85
C ALA A 198 -13.40 -24.74 -15.07
#